data_00344ecbb2917197b26210f8490e35cf
#
_entry.id   00344ecbb2917197b26210f8490e35cf
#
_cell.length_a   1.000
_cell.length_b   1.000
_cell.length_c   1.000
_cell.angle_alpha   90.00
_cell.angle_beta   90.00
_cell.angle_gamma   90.00
#
_symmetry.space_group_name_H-M   'P 1'
#
loop_
_entity.id
_entity.type
_entity.pdbx_description
1 polymer ?
#
loop_
_entity_poly.entity_id
_entity_poly.type
_entity_poly.pdbx_seq_one_letter_code
_entity_poly.pdbx_strand_id
1 'polypeptide(L)'
;MGILRQLFGPSRDEIWSQLAAELGARHEPNFWGGGKVQIDYGEWTITLDTYTVSTGKTTHHYTRFRAPYVNADGFRFDIHRKHIFTGLSKWLGMQDLEVGHKEFDEAFVVQGNDETKVRALFANEGIRKLIAAQPAIAFSVRGDQGWFSRIYPDGVDELYFQVGGIIKDVERLKELFALFGLVLDQLCELGSAYVTSPQVKL
;
A
#
# COMPACT_ATOMS: atom_id res chain seq x y z
N MET A 1 19.17 -30.47 -1.04
CA MET A 1 18.49 -29.15 -1.11
C MET A 1 19.07 -28.19 -2.16
N GLY A 2 19.31 -28.59 -3.40
CA GLY A 2 20.11 -27.78 -4.33
C GLY A 2 19.51 -27.48 -5.69
N ILE A 3 18.81 -28.39 -6.31
CA ILE A 3 18.50 -28.30 -7.75
C ILE A 3 17.30 -27.38 -8.05
N LEU A 4 16.26 -27.39 -7.22
CA LEU A 4 15.08 -26.52 -7.40
C LEU A 4 15.41 -25.03 -7.16
N ARG A 5 16.34 -24.74 -6.23
CA ARG A 5 16.78 -23.36 -5.94
C ARG A 5 17.56 -22.74 -7.11
N GLN A 6 18.31 -23.55 -7.87
CA GLN A 6 19.03 -23.07 -9.06
C GLN A 6 18.11 -22.80 -10.25
N LEU A 7 16.95 -23.45 -10.33
CA LEU A 7 16.00 -23.29 -11.44
C LEU A 7 14.93 -22.21 -11.21
N PHE A 8 14.52 -21.94 -9.97
CA PHE A 8 13.39 -21.06 -9.67
C PHE A 8 13.74 -19.83 -8.81
N GLY A 9 15.00 -19.65 -8.41
CA GLY A 9 15.44 -18.61 -7.50
C GLY A 9 14.88 -18.78 -6.06
N PRO A 10 15.09 -17.77 -5.17
CA PRO A 10 14.61 -17.82 -3.81
C PRO A 10 13.07 -17.80 -3.74
N SER A 11 12.51 -18.52 -2.79
CA SER A 11 11.08 -18.52 -2.51
C SER A 11 10.64 -17.16 -1.94
N ARG A 12 9.33 -16.86 -2.01
CA ARG A 12 8.77 -15.68 -1.35
C ARG A 12 9.13 -15.63 0.13
N ASP A 13 9.00 -16.75 0.84
CA ASP A 13 9.22 -16.81 2.29
C ASP A 13 10.68 -16.60 2.67
N GLU A 14 11.64 -17.06 1.85
CA GLU A 14 13.06 -16.75 2.03
C GLU A 14 13.34 -15.25 1.86
N ILE A 15 12.78 -14.62 0.83
CA ILE A 15 12.90 -13.18 0.56
C ILE A 15 12.27 -12.35 1.69
N TRP A 16 11.07 -12.71 2.11
CA TRP A 16 10.37 -11.99 3.17
C TRP A 16 11.00 -12.19 4.55
N SER A 17 11.59 -13.36 4.79
CA SER A 17 12.41 -13.59 5.99
C SER A 17 13.66 -12.72 6.00
N GLN A 18 14.35 -12.60 4.85
CA GLN A 18 15.48 -11.67 4.70
C GLN A 18 15.05 -10.22 4.94
N LEU A 19 13.99 -9.77 4.28
CA LEU A 19 13.43 -8.43 4.46
C LEU A 19 13.12 -8.15 5.92
N ALA A 20 12.45 -9.08 6.61
CA ALA A 20 12.12 -8.93 8.01
C ALA A 20 13.36 -8.81 8.90
N ALA A 21 14.39 -9.61 8.64
CA ALA A 21 15.66 -9.53 9.36
C ALA A 21 16.36 -8.18 9.15
N GLU A 22 16.37 -7.65 7.91
CA GLU A 22 17.02 -6.38 7.59
C GLU A 22 16.27 -5.16 8.17
N LEU A 23 14.95 -5.24 8.29
CA LEU A 23 14.10 -4.16 8.81
C LEU A 23 13.76 -4.29 10.30
N GLY A 24 14.18 -5.35 10.97
CA GLY A 24 13.75 -5.64 12.34
C GLY A 24 12.25 -5.91 12.45
N ALA A 25 11.64 -6.43 11.39
CA ALA A 25 10.21 -6.68 11.27
C ALA A 25 9.82 -8.05 11.83
N ARG A 26 8.55 -8.19 12.19
CA ARG A 26 7.96 -9.50 12.52
C ARG A 26 7.58 -10.22 11.22
N HIS A 27 8.04 -11.47 11.05
CA HIS A 27 7.64 -12.34 9.95
C HIS A 27 6.83 -13.51 10.48
N GLU A 28 5.63 -13.67 10.00
CA GLU A 28 4.78 -14.83 10.26
C GLU A 28 4.70 -15.69 8.98
N PRO A 29 5.53 -16.74 8.85
CA PRO A 29 5.47 -17.62 7.70
C PRO A 29 4.17 -18.43 7.73
N ASN A 30 3.56 -18.63 6.57
CA ASN A 30 2.42 -19.53 6.45
C ASN A 30 2.67 -20.53 5.31
N PHE A 31 2.81 -21.81 5.66
CA PHE A 31 3.04 -22.91 4.72
C PHE A 31 1.93 -23.08 3.68
N TRP A 32 0.74 -22.56 3.95
CA TRP A 32 -0.43 -22.65 3.07
C TRP A 32 -0.68 -21.42 2.22
N GLY A 33 0.28 -20.47 2.16
CA GLY A 33 0.23 -19.40 1.17
C GLY A 33 -0.22 -18.01 1.66
N GLY A 34 -0.17 -17.72 2.97
CA GLY A 34 -0.64 -16.43 3.53
C GLY A 34 0.30 -15.79 4.54
N GLY A 35 1.63 -15.98 4.43
CA GLY A 35 2.59 -15.34 5.33
C GLY A 35 2.53 -13.80 5.26
N LYS A 36 2.87 -13.12 6.35
CA LYS A 36 2.91 -11.66 6.44
C LYS A 36 4.20 -11.16 7.07
N VAL A 37 4.59 -9.94 6.70
CA VAL A 37 5.66 -9.17 7.35
C VAL A 37 5.03 -7.93 7.94
N GLN A 38 5.32 -7.62 9.20
CA GLN A 38 4.76 -6.48 9.92
C GLN A 38 5.86 -5.65 10.54
N ILE A 39 5.78 -4.33 10.33
CA ILE A 39 6.65 -3.33 10.94
C ILE A 39 5.80 -2.41 11.78
N ASP A 40 6.21 -2.19 13.04
CA ASP A 40 5.64 -1.13 13.84
C ASP A 40 6.32 0.19 13.47
N TYR A 41 5.53 1.18 13.08
CA TYR A 41 5.95 2.52 12.71
C TYR A 41 5.19 3.53 13.58
N GLY A 42 5.83 4.00 14.65
CA GLY A 42 5.15 4.79 15.66
C GLY A 42 3.98 4.01 16.28
N GLU A 43 2.78 4.58 16.18
CA GLU A 43 1.55 4.00 16.70
C GLU A 43 0.84 3.07 15.69
N TRP A 44 1.38 2.92 14.49
CA TRP A 44 0.80 2.12 13.42
C TRP A 44 1.57 0.84 13.17
N THR A 45 0.90 -0.14 12.58
CA THR A 45 1.53 -1.35 12.07
C THR A 45 1.33 -1.41 10.56
N ILE A 46 2.44 -1.38 9.80
CA ILE A 46 2.44 -1.57 8.35
C ILE A 46 2.56 -3.07 8.10
N THR A 47 1.61 -3.65 7.37
CA THR A 47 1.53 -5.08 7.08
C THR A 47 1.68 -5.32 5.59
N LEU A 48 2.68 -6.13 5.21
CA LEU A 48 2.84 -6.73 3.90
C LEU A 48 2.26 -8.14 3.92
N ASP A 49 1.35 -8.45 3.02
CA ASP A 49 0.82 -9.80 2.82
C ASP A 49 0.55 -10.12 1.35
N THR A 50 0.07 -11.34 1.09
CA THR A 50 -0.45 -11.72 -0.23
C THR A 50 -1.87 -12.22 -0.10
N TYR A 51 -2.66 -12.01 -1.16
CA TYR A 51 -3.95 -12.66 -1.29
C TYR A 51 -4.15 -13.18 -2.71
N THR A 52 -5.10 -14.07 -2.85
CA THR A 52 -5.36 -14.77 -4.10
C THR A 52 -6.83 -14.62 -4.48
N VAL A 53 -7.07 -14.25 -5.73
CA VAL A 53 -8.42 -14.19 -6.30
C VAL A 53 -8.55 -15.32 -7.34
N SER A 54 -9.52 -16.21 -7.16
CA SER A 54 -9.84 -17.26 -8.11
C SER A 54 -11.19 -16.94 -8.78
N THR A 55 -11.20 -16.92 -10.11
CA THR A 55 -12.41 -16.71 -10.93
C THR A 55 -12.94 -18.03 -11.52
N GLY A 56 -12.56 -19.16 -10.93
CA GLY A 56 -12.92 -20.49 -11.39
C GLY A 56 -12.08 -21.01 -12.58
N LYS A 57 -11.63 -20.14 -13.47
CA LYS A 57 -10.77 -20.50 -14.62
C LYS A 57 -9.34 -20.00 -14.47
N THR A 58 -9.14 -18.94 -13.72
CA THR A 58 -7.83 -18.28 -13.51
C THR A 58 -7.66 -17.95 -12.04
N THR A 59 -6.40 -18.04 -11.59
CA THR A 59 -5.99 -17.67 -10.24
C THR A 59 -4.98 -16.55 -10.33
N HIS A 60 -5.26 -15.44 -9.68
CA HIS A 60 -4.40 -14.26 -9.64
C HIS A 60 -3.89 -14.04 -8.21
N HIS A 61 -2.60 -13.89 -8.07
CA HIS A 61 -1.95 -13.53 -6.82
C HIS A 61 -1.65 -12.04 -6.79
N TYR A 62 -1.80 -11.45 -5.62
CA TYR A 62 -1.52 -10.03 -5.39
C TYR A 62 -0.61 -9.85 -4.19
N THR A 63 0.34 -8.93 -4.29
CA THR A 63 1.06 -8.38 -3.14
C THR A 63 0.31 -7.16 -2.64
N ARG A 64 0.18 -7.05 -1.32
CA ARG A 64 -0.59 -6.02 -0.66
C ARG A 64 0.16 -5.46 0.54
N PHE A 65 0.13 -4.12 0.69
CA PHE A 65 0.53 -3.43 1.90
C PHE A 65 -0.69 -2.73 2.51
N ARG A 66 -0.78 -2.72 3.82
CA ARG A 66 -1.87 -2.13 4.57
C ARG A 66 -1.38 -1.50 5.85
N ALA A 67 -1.93 -0.31 6.18
CA ALA A 67 -1.71 0.35 7.45
C ALA A 67 -3.02 1.01 7.89
N PRO A 68 -3.79 0.39 8.81
CA PRO A 68 -4.93 1.06 9.44
C PRO A 68 -4.46 2.26 10.25
N TYR A 69 -5.22 3.35 10.22
CA TYR A 69 -4.97 4.55 11.02
C TYR A 69 -6.29 5.25 11.36
N VAL A 70 -6.28 6.07 12.41
CA VAL A 70 -7.45 6.87 12.78
C VAL A 70 -7.48 8.10 11.89
N ASN A 71 -8.46 8.14 10.97
CA ASN A 71 -8.66 9.24 10.04
C ASN A 71 -9.45 10.37 10.74
N ALA A 72 -8.83 11.55 10.84
CA ALA A 72 -9.37 12.67 11.62
C ALA A 72 -10.54 13.39 10.93
N ASP A 73 -10.59 13.38 9.59
CA ASP A 73 -11.46 14.24 8.80
C ASP A 73 -12.04 13.60 7.54
N GLY A 74 -11.81 12.31 7.35
CA GLY A 74 -12.29 11.56 6.19
C GLY A 74 -11.55 11.87 4.88
N PHE A 75 -10.33 12.45 4.95
CA PHE A 75 -9.52 12.68 3.77
C PHE A 75 -9.15 11.36 3.08
N ARG A 76 -9.36 11.30 1.76
CA ARG A 76 -9.08 10.12 0.94
C ARG A 76 -8.49 10.52 -0.40
N PHE A 77 -7.59 9.66 -0.89
CA PHE A 77 -7.02 9.76 -2.23
C PHE A 77 -6.87 8.37 -2.86
N ASP A 78 -6.75 8.35 -4.17
CA ASP A 78 -6.35 7.20 -4.99
C ASP A 78 -5.29 7.64 -6.00
N ILE A 79 -4.27 6.84 -6.19
CA ILE A 79 -3.26 7.06 -7.23
C ILE A 79 -2.90 5.77 -7.94
N HIS A 80 -2.84 5.83 -9.26
CA HIS A 80 -2.38 4.74 -10.13
C HIS A 80 -1.69 5.27 -11.39
N ARG A 81 -0.90 4.43 -12.06
CA ARG A 81 -0.29 4.80 -13.34
C ARG A 81 -1.34 4.88 -14.45
N LYS A 82 -1.24 5.90 -15.32
CA LYS A 82 -2.19 6.14 -16.43
C LYS A 82 -2.37 4.96 -17.38
N HIS A 83 -1.34 4.14 -17.56
CA HIS A 83 -1.37 3.01 -18.50
C HIS A 83 -1.71 1.66 -17.89
N ILE A 84 -1.94 1.62 -16.58
CA ILE A 84 -2.33 0.40 -15.85
C ILE A 84 -3.79 0.54 -15.46
N PHE A 85 -4.67 0.05 -16.34
CA PHE A 85 -6.10 0.01 -16.06
C PHE A 85 -6.37 -1.06 -14.99
N THR A 86 -6.36 -0.68 -13.74
CA THR A 86 -6.93 -1.48 -12.67
C THR A 86 -8.41 -1.13 -12.59
N GLY A 87 -9.31 -2.06 -12.89
CA GLY A 87 -10.77 -1.84 -12.89
C GLY A 87 -11.39 -1.39 -11.55
N LEU A 88 -10.57 -0.86 -10.65
CA LEU A 88 -10.90 -0.35 -9.32
C LEU A 88 -11.14 1.17 -9.28
N SER A 89 -10.91 1.90 -10.37
CA SER A 89 -10.83 3.37 -10.38
C SER A 89 -12.17 4.11 -10.55
N LYS A 90 -13.28 3.56 -10.10
CA LYS A 90 -14.53 4.32 -10.00
C LYS A 90 -14.94 4.49 -8.55
N TRP A 91 -14.16 5.26 -7.79
CA TRP A 91 -14.64 5.81 -6.55
C TRP A 91 -15.64 6.93 -6.90
N LEU A 92 -16.92 6.67 -6.66
CA LEU A 92 -17.98 7.65 -6.87
C LEU A 92 -17.71 8.89 -5.99
N GLY A 93 -17.49 10.04 -6.64
CA GLY A 93 -17.33 11.33 -5.96
C GLY A 93 -15.92 11.88 -5.83
N MET A 94 -14.86 11.18 -6.32
CA MET A 94 -13.52 11.75 -6.42
C MET A 94 -13.28 12.34 -7.82
N GLN A 95 -12.56 13.47 -7.86
CA GLN A 95 -12.19 14.16 -9.11
C GLN A 95 -10.73 13.84 -9.46
N ASP A 96 -10.43 13.76 -10.76
CA ASP A 96 -9.06 13.72 -11.25
C ASP A 96 -8.39 15.08 -10.97
N LEU A 97 -7.24 15.04 -10.31
CA LEU A 97 -6.53 16.22 -9.82
C LEU A 97 -5.12 16.26 -10.39
N GLU A 98 -4.68 17.46 -10.78
CA GLU A 98 -3.28 17.74 -11.06
C GLU A 98 -2.59 18.22 -9.78
N VAL A 99 -1.48 17.59 -9.41
CA VAL A 99 -0.73 17.94 -8.19
C VAL A 99 0.28 19.05 -8.41
N GLY A 100 0.44 19.52 -9.68
CA GLY A 100 1.30 20.62 -10.05
C GLY A 100 2.75 20.22 -10.35
N HIS A 101 3.00 18.93 -10.57
CA HIS A 101 4.31 18.39 -10.97
C HIS A 101 4.18 17.66 -12.30
N LYS A 102 4.51 18.35 -13.40
CA LYS A 102 4.25 17.95 -14.78
C LYS A 102 4.57 16.47 -15.06
N GLU A 103 5.79 16.02 -14.78
CA GLU A 103 6.21 14.63 -15.06
C GLU A 103 5.39 13.62 -14.25
N PHE A 104 5.03 13.97 -13.02
CA PHE A 104 4.20 13.16 -12.16
C PHE A 104 2.75 13.12 -12.66
N ASP A 105 2.20 14.28 -13.00
CA ASP A 105 0.84 14.44 -13.54
C ASP A 105 0.70 13.75 -14.92
N GLU A 106 1.77 13.67 -15.72
CA GLU A 106 1.79 12.93 -16.98
C GLU A 106 1.80 11.40 -16.77
N ALA A 107 2.45 10.91 -15.70
CA ALA A 107 2.64 9.49 -15.42
C ALA A 107 1.50 8.85 -14.62
N PHE A 108 0.81 9.64 -13.78
CA PHE A 108 -0.17 9.12 -12.82
C PHE A 108 -1.54 9.79 -12.97
N VAL A 109 -2.58 9.06 -12.61
CA VAL A 109 -3.91 9.59 -12.29
C VAL A 109 -3.97 9.71 -10.78
N VAL A 110 -4.29 10.90 -10.28
CA VAL A 110 -4.50 11.17 -8.86
C VAL A 110 -5.94 11.63 -8.67
N GLN A 111 -6.63 11.02 -7.73
CA GLN A 111 -8.00 11.38 -7.34
C GLN A 111 -8.04 11.66 -5.85
N GLY A 112 -8.96 12.50 -5.41
CA GLY A 112 -9.15 12.77 -3.99
C GLY A 112 -10.42 13.57 -3.71
N ASN A 113 -10.82 13.60 -2.45
CA ASN A 113 -11.98 14.34 -1.98
C ASN A 113 -11.66 15.73 -1.43
N ASP A 114 -10.35 16.08 -1.35
CA ASP A 114 -9.86 17.42 -0.95
C ASP A 114 -8.62 17.77 -1.79
N GLU A 115 -8.77 18.65 -2.77
CA GLU A 115 -7.71 19.07 -3.68
C GLU A 115 -6.53 19.71 -2.95
N THR A 116 -6.78 20.54 -1.93
CA THR A 116 -5.73 21.22 -1.17
C THR A 116 -4.85 20.21 -0.45
N LYS A 117 -5.45 19.22 0.19
CA LYS A 117 -4.71 18.16 0.88
C LYS A 117 -3.99 17.22 -0.07
N VAL A 118 -4.60 16.88 -1.21
CA VAL A 118 -3.93 16.10 -2.26
C VAL A 118 -2.68 16.83 -2.75
N ARG A 119 -2.78 18.12 -3.07
CA ARG A 119 -1.61 18.92 -3.50
C ARG A 119 -0.54 19.00 -2.41
N ALA A 120 -0.93 19.19 -1.17
CA ALA A 120 0.00 19.25 -0.04
C ALA A 120 0.68 17.90 0.23
N LEU A 121 -0.06 16.78 0.15
CA LEU A 121 0.50 15.43 0.28
C LEU A 121 1.56 15.16 -0.80
N PHE A 122 1.22 15.44 -2.04
CA PHE A 122 2.13 15.21 -3.18
C PHE A 122 3.11 16.37 -3.43
N ALA A 123 3.12 17.44 -2.63
CA ALA A 123 4.22 18.39 -2.59
C ALA A 123 5.50 17.76 -2.00
N ASN A 124 5.36 16.72 -1.18
CA ASN A 124 6.50 15.97 -0.64
C ASN A 124 7.23 15.21 -1.76
N GLU A 125 8.47 15.62 -2.04
CA GLU A 125 9.29 15.03 -3.11
C GLU A 125 9.64 13.57 -2.84
N GLY A 126 9.86 13.20 -1.57
CA GLY A 126 10.16 11.82 -1.17
C GLY A 126 9.01 10.88 -1.52
N ILE A 127 7.76 11.29 -1.24
CA ILE A 127 6.56 10.52 -1.60
C ILE A 127 6.47 10.35 -3.12
N ARG A 128 6.64 11.43 -3.89
CA ARG A 128 6.59 11.34 -5.36
C ARG A 128 7.68 10.45 -5.94
N LYS A 129 8.91 10.51 -5.41
CA LYS A 129 10.03 9.66 -5.86
C LYS A 129 9.76 8.18 -5.60
N LEU A 130 9.28 7.84 -4.41
CA LEU A 130 8.97 6.45 -4.06
C LEU A 130 7.80 5.89 -4.89
N ILE A 131 6.80 6.70 -5.19
CA ILE A 131 5.71 6.34 -6.09
C ILE A 131 6.21 6.16 -7.52
N ALA A 132 7.04 7.09 -8.02
CA ALA A 132 7.59 7.04 -9.37
C ALA A 132 8.50 5.83 -9.60
N ALA A 133 9.21 5.38 -8.57
CA ALA A 133 10.05 4.18 -8.60
C ALA A 133 9.23 2.89 -8.79
N GLN A 134 7.92 2.90 -8.47
CA GLN A 134 7.10 1.70 -8.61
C GLN A 134 6.70 1.46 -10.07
N PRO A 135 7.06 0.31 -10.68
CA PRO A 135 6.67 -0.01 -12.07
C PRO A 135 5.16 -0.15 -12.23
N ALA A 136 4.48 -0.61 -11.18
CA ALA A 136 3.03 -0.67 -11.07
C ALA A 136 2.62 -0.26 -9.67
N ILE A 137 1.58 0.56 -9.56
CA ILE A 137 1.05 1.04 -8.30
C ILE A 137 -0.47 1.25 -8.39
N ALA A 138 -1.19 0.77 -7.37
CA ALA A 138 -2.51 1.20 -6.98
C ALA A 138 -2.44 1.47 -5.48
N PHE A 139 -2.48 2.75 -5.09
CA PHE A 139 -2.22 3.22 -3.75
C PHE A 139 -3.30 4.22 -3.33
N SER A 140 -3.94 4.00 -2.19
CA SER A 140 -5.12 4.76 -1.81
C SER A 140 -5.37 4.76 -0.31
N VAL A 141 -6.19 5.69 0.17
CA VAL A 141 -6.85 5.60 1.46
C VAL A 141 -8.23 5.00 1.27
N ARG A 142 -8.51 3.91 1.98
CA ARG A 142 -9.78 3.19 1.92
C ARG A 142 -10.48 3.25 3.26
N GLY A 143 -11.76 3.62 3.24
CA GLY A 143 -12.64 3.50 4.40
C GLY A 143 -13.47 2.24 4.35
N ASP A 144 -14.32 2.06 5.35
CA ASP A 144 -15.24 0.92 5.50
C ASP A 144 -16.41 0.94 4.50
N GLN A 145 -16.13 1.23 3.22
CA GLN A 145 -17.14 1.29 2.17
C GLN A 145 -16.94 0.17 1.15
N GLY A 146 -17.49 -0.98 1.43
CA GLY A 146 -17.55 -2.07 0.45
C GLY A 146 -18.02 -3.39 1.04
N TRP A 147 -18.88 -4.09 0.30
CA TRP A 147 -19.46 -5.39 0.65
C TRP A 147 -18.45 -6.49 1.04
N PHE A 148 -17.15 -6.27 0.77
CA PHE A 148 -16.04 -7.19 1.05
C PHE A 148 -14.93 -6.55 1.89
N SER A 149 -15.12 -5.34 2.44
CA SER A 149 -14.13 -4.70 3.30
C SER A 149 -14.19 -5.31 4.71
N ARG A 150 -13.02 -5.40 5.35
CA ARG A 150 -12.94 -5.67 6.78
C ARG A 150 -13.67 -4.52 7.48
N ILE A 151 -14.58 -4.82 8.39
CA ILE A 151 -15.24 -3.81 9.21
C ILE A 151 -14.19 -3.27 10.18
N TYR A 152 -13.73 -2.05 9.94
CA TYR A 152 -12.91 -1.31 10.88
C TYR A 152 -13.81 -0.56 11.87
N PRO A 153 -13.29 -0.22 13.07
CA PRO A 153 -13.99 0.70 13.96
C PRO A 153 -14.29 2.04 13.27
N ASP A 154 -15.34 2.73 13.74
CA ASP A 154 -15.68 4.06 13.24
C ASP A 154 -14.47 5.01 13.30
N GLY A 155 -14.24 5.75 12.23
CA GLY A 155 -13.12 6.69 12.10
C GLY A 155 -11.77 6.05 11.77
N VAL A 156 -11.71 4.72 11.56
CA VAL A 156 -10.49 4.04 11.10
C VAL A 156 -10.57 3.80 9.61
N ASP A 157 -9.64 4.38 8.87
CA ASP A 157 -9.39 4.11 7.46
C ASP A 157 -8.08 3.32 7.30
N GLU A 158 -7.83 2.83 6.10
CA GLU A 158 -6.66 2.01 5.77
C GLU A 158 -5.87 2.67 4.64
N LEU A 159 -4.59 2.96 4.88
CA LEU A 159 -3.66 3.21 3.81
C LEU A 159 -3.38 1.88 3.11
N TYR A 160 -3.60 1.82 1.81
CA TYR A 160 -3.67 0.58 1.05
C TYR A 160 -2.88 0.65 -0.25
N PHE A 161 -2.05 -0.35 -0.49
CA PHE A 161 -1.37 -0.58 -1.76
C PHE A 161 -1.63 -2.00 -2.24
N GLN A 162 -1.79 -2.17 -3.55
CA GLN A 162 -1.78 -3.49 -4.16
C GLN A 162 -1.16 -3.49 -5.55
N VAL A 163 -0.63 -4.67 -5.91
CA VAL A 163 -0.13 -4.93 -7.27
C VAL A 163 -0.31 -6.41 -7.61
N GLY A 164 -0.57 -6.70 -8.88
CA GLY A 164 -0.61 -8.08 -9.38
C GLY A 164 0.74 -8.75 -9.29
N GLY A 165 0.75 -10.03 -8.93
CA GLY A 165 1.94 -10.82 -8.73
C GLY A 165 2.51 -10.73 -7.31
N ILE A 166 3.58 -11.49 -7.08
CA ILE A 166 4.32 -11.52 -5.81
C ILE A 166 5.61 -10.73 -5.98
N ILE A 167 5.77 -9.64 -5.23
CA ILE A 167 7.01 -8.87 -5.21
C ILE A 167 8.07 -9.70 -4.48
N LYS A 168 9.18 -9.95 -5.17
CA LYS A 168 10.36 -10.67 -4.65
C LYS A 168 11.60 -9.78 -4.57
N ASP A 169 11.52 -8.55 -4.98
CA ASP A 169 12.60 -7.56 -4.91
C ASP A 169 12.60 -6.92 -3.51
N VAL A 170 13.65 -7.16 -2.74
CA VAL A 170 13.80 -6.69 -1.35
C VAL A 170 13.86 -5.17 -1.29
N GLU A 171 14.60 -4.53 -2.19
CA GLU A 171 14.73 -3.06 -2.20
C GLU A 171 13.40 -2.39 -2.52
N ARG A 172 12.67 -2.92 -3.49
CA ARG A 172 11.32 -2.47 -3.79
C ARG A 172 10.36 -2.62 -2.59
N LEU A 173 10.46 -3.72 -1.85
CA LEU A 173 9.65 -3.92 -0.64
C LEU A 173 10.02 -2.91 0.46
N LYS A 174 11.32 -2.61 0.63
CA LYS A 174 11.78 -1.56 1.56
C LYS A 174 11.26 -0.17 1.17
N GLU A 175 11.32 0.17 -0.12
CA GLU A 175 10.77 1.43 -0.65
C GLU A 175 9.26 1.56 -0.37
N LEU A 176 8.50 0.47 -0.46
CA LEU A 176 7.09 0.46 -0.13
C LEU A 176 6.82 0.66 1.36
N PHE A 177 7.61 0.06 2.25
CA PHE A 177 7.54 0.35 3.69
C PHE A 177 7.88 1.83 3.98
N ALA A 178 8.92 2.36 3.35
CA ALA A 178 9.29 3.78 3.48
C ALA A 178 8.19 4.72 2.96
N LEU A 179 7.55 4.38 1.82
CA LEU A 179 6.43 5.13 1.28
C LEU A 179 5.27 5.20 2.27
N PHE A 180 4.91 4.08 2.88
CA PHE A 180 3.84 4.04 3.89
C PHE A 180 4.15 4.92 5.10
N GLY A 181 5.37 4.83 5.63
CA GLY A 181 5.81 5.68 6.75
C GLY A 181 5.70 7.17 6.41
N LEU A 182 6.31 7.60 5.28
CA LEU A 182 6.27 9.00 4.85
C LEU A 182 4.85 9.52 4.62
N VAL A 183 3.95 8.69 4.07
CA VAL A 183 2.56 9.11 3.85
C VAL A 183 1.81 9.23 5.17
N LEU A 184 2.00 8.31 6.13
CA LEU A 184 1.39 8.41 7.45
C LEU A 184 1.85 9.68 8.19
N ASP A 185 3.16 9.99 8.16
CA ASP A 185 3.70 11.22 8.73
C ASP A 185 3.06 12.45 8.07
N GLN A 186 3.01 12.48 6.73
CA GLN A 186 2.41 13.61 6.00
C GLN A 186 0.90 13.76 6.27
N LEU A 187 0.16 12.66 6.44
CA LEU A 187 -1.25 12.71 6.84
C LEU A 187 -1.42 13.33 8.24
N CYS A 188 -0.51 13.07 9.17
CA CYS A 188 -0.50 13.72 10.48
C CYS A 188 -0.21 15.22 10.37
N GLU A 189 0.80 15.61 9.58
CA GLU A 189 1.12 17.03 9.34
C GLU A 189 -0.05 17.79 8.72
N LEU A 190 -0.84 17.14 7.86
CA LEU A 190 -2.06 17.69 7.26
C LEU A 190 -3.27 17.70 8.20
N GLY A 191 -3.13 17.15 9.41
CA GLY A 191 -4.23 17.00 10.35
C GLY A 191 -5.28 15.97 9.94
N SER A 192 -4.96 15.09 8.99
CA SER A 192 -5.85 14.04 8.49
C SER A 192 -5.66 12.69 9.18
N ALA A 193 -4.61 12.53 9.96
CA ALA A 193 -4.40 11.34 10.79
C ALA A 193 -4.05 11.74 12.23
N TYR A 194 -4.48 10.92 13.19
CA TYR A 194 -4.05 11.03 14.57
C TYR A 194 -2.88 10.10 14.86
N VAL A 195 -1.89 10.59 15.63
CA VAL A 195 -0.79 9.76 16.16
C VAL A 195 -1.32 8.93 17.31
N THR A 196 -2.18 7.96 16.99
CA THR A 196 -2.77 7.02 17.96
C THR A 196 -3.01 5.68 17.32
N SER A 197 -2.89 4.62 18.11
CA SER A 197 -3.11 3.26 17.62
C SER A 197 -4.58 3.07 17.21
N PRO A 198 -4.88 2.59 16.00
CA PRO A 198 -6.24 2.27 15.56
C PRO A 198 -6.81 1.02 16.25
N GLN A 199 -6.00 0.32 17.06
CA GLN A 199 -6.34 -0.92 17.79
C GLN A 199 -6.86 -2.05 16.84
N VAL A 200 -6.37 -2.06 15.62
CA VAL A 200 -6.71 -3.05 14.59
C VAL A 200 -5.54 -4.00 14.39
N LYS A 201 -5.82 -5.31 14.41
CA LYS A 201 -4.84 -6.36 14.06
C LYS A 201 -5.17 -6.93 12.68
N LEU A 202 -4.20 -6.89 11.77
CA LEU A 202 -4.28 -7.46 10.42
C LEU A 202 -3.70 -8.87 10.34
#